data_742f8c45af984fd74c7ed0980caad4fe
#
_entry.id   742f8c45af984fd74c7ed0980caad4fe
#
_cell.length_a   1.000
_cell.length_b   1.000
_cell.length_c   1.000
_cell.angle_alpha   90.00
_cell.angle_beta   90.00
_cell.angle_gamma   90.00
#
_symmetry.space_group_name_H-M   'P 1'
#
loop_
_entity.id
_entity.type
_entity.pdbx_description
1 polymer ?
#
loop_
_entity_poly.entity_id
_entity_poly.type
_entity_poly.pdbx_seq_one_letter_code
_entity_poly.pdbx_strand_id
1 'polypeptide(L)'
;MTVIESRLIILQTNIYIYDYYRMTGEQYHIGLLSLMHWFAAHNLQFAFWYRKYQKTQSVMARVALYWLSRKYGLDISPKASIGKGLYLGHPYNVTVGEGVVLGNNVNLHKGCTIGRVNRENIGSPHIGNNVYIGINATVVGNVHIGSDVLIAPNSYVNFDVPDHSVVIGNPAVVHHKENAIEGYVCFRV
;
A
#
# COMPACT_ATOMS: atom_id res chain seq x y z
N MET A 1 32.00 8.20 -14.31
CA MET A 1 30.61 7.74 -14.03
C MET A 1 29.84 7.83 -15.32
N THR A 2 29.49 6.69 -15.90
CA THR A 2 28.80 6.66 -17.19
C THR A 2 27.34 7.10 -17.05
N VAL A 3 26.72 7.57 -18.15
CA VAL A 3 25.27 7.91 -18.17
C VAL A 3 24.42 6.71 -17.74
N ILE A 4 24.91 5.48 -17.93
CA ILE A 4 24.25 4.24 -17.50
C ILE A 4 24.31 4.09 -15.98
N GLU A 5 25.45 4.38 -15.35
CA GLU A 5 25.60 4.31 -13.88
C GLU A 5 24.75 5.36 -13.17
N SER A 6 24.69 6.58 -13.70
CA SER A 6 23.81 7.63 -13.16
C SER A 6 22.32 7.29 -13.32
N ARG A 7 21.92 6.63 -14.42
CA ARG A 7 20.56 6.11 -14.62
C ARG A 7 20.22 4.97 -13.67
N LEU A 8 21.16 4.04 -13.41
CA LEU A 8 20.98 2.97 -12.42
C LEU A 8 20.81 3.51 -11.00
N ILE A 9 21.63 4.49 -10.62
CA ILE A 9 21.54 5.14 -9.30
C ILE A 9 20.19 5.88 -9.13
N ILE A 10 19.69 6.56 -10.15
CA ILE A 10 18.39 7.22 -10.15
C ILE A 10 17.24 6.20 -10.05
N LEU A 11 17.38 5.04 -10.68
CA LEU A 11 16.41 3.95 -10.59
C LEU A 11 16.42 3.29 -9.20
N GLN A 12 17.58 3.03 -8.62
CA GLN A 12 17.72 2.42 -7.29
C GLN A 12 17.20 3.31 -6.15
N THR A 13 17.14 4.63 -6.34
CA THR A 13 16.56 5.57 -5.36
C THR A 13 15.06 5.80 -5.55
N ASN A 14 14.43 5.19 -6.53
CA ASN A 14 13.02 5.38 -6.81
C ASN A 14 12.18 4.21 -6.28
N ILE A 15 11.52 4.42 -5.15
CA ILE A 15 10.66 3.43 -4.49
C ILE A 15 9.59 2.86 -5.45
N TYR A 16 9.17 3.60 -6.47
CA TYR A 16 8.21 3.15 -7.47
C TYR A 16 8.60 1.86 -8.19
N ILE A 17 9.90 1.60 -8.40
CA ILE A 17 10.35 0.36 -9.06
C ILE A 17 9.98 -0.90 -8.26
N TYR A 18 9.97 -0.79 -6.95
CA TYR A 18 9.56 -1.86 -6.05
C TYR A 18 8.04 -2.08 -6.09
N ASP A 19 7.27 -0.98 -6.13
CA ASP A 19 5.81 -1.06 -6.29
C ASP A 19 5.44 -1.66 -7.65
N TYR A 20 6.16 -1.27 -8.72
CA TYR A 20 5.97 -1.84 -10.06
C TYR A 20 6.22 -3.35 -10.07
N TYR A 21 7.37 -3.79 -9.52
CA TYR A 21 7.70 -5.21 -9.42
C TYR A 21 6.64 -6.00 -8.63
N ARG A 22 6.18 -5.44 -7.53
CA ARG A 22 5.10 -6.04 -6.72
C ARG A 22 3.80 -6.24 -7.50
N MET A 23 3.45 -5.30 -8.38
CA MET A 23 2.20 -5.32 -9.13
C MET A 23 2.26 -6.13 -10.42
N THR A 24 3.44 -6.28 -11.01
CA THR A 24 3.60 -6.93 -12.33
C THR A 24 4.37 -8.25 -12.28
N GLY A 25 5.18 -8.47 -11.27
CA GLY A 25 6.16 -9.56 -11.22
C GLY A 25 7.40 -9.33 -12.08
N GLU A 26 7.49 -8.17 -12.75
CA GLU A 26 8.56 -7.84 -13.69
C GLU A 26 9.42 -6.69 -13.19
N GLN A 27 10.71 -6.74 -13.49
CA GLN A 27 11.60 -5.62 -13.20
C GLN A 27 11.25 -4.41 -14.06
N TYR A 28 11.27 -3.23 -13.43
CA TYR A 28 11.01 -1.99 -14.16
C TYR A 28 12.16 -1.65 -15.10
N HIS A 29 11.85 -1.52 -16.38
CA HIS A 29 12.77 -1.01 -17.41
C HIS A 29 12.14 0.17 -18.14
N ILE A 30 12.96 1.18 -18.45
CA ILE A 30 12.49 2.30 -19.28
C ILE A 30 12.31 1.78 -20.71
N GLY A 31 11.07 1.52 -21.13
CA GLY A 31 10.77 0.97 -22.43
C GLY A 31 9.28 0.87 -22.71
N LEU A 32 8.94 0.36 -23.89
CA LEU A 32 7.56 0.27 -24.38
C LEU A 32 6.69 -0.59 -23.45
N LEU A 33 7.20 -1.71 -22.93
CA LEU A 33 6.46 -2.61 -22.06
C LEU A 33 6.01 -1.92 -20.75
N SER A 34 6.94 -1.26 -20.06
CA SER A 34 6.61 -0.52 -18.84
C SER A 34 5.65 0.64 -19.09
N LEU A 35 5.74 1.26 -20.26
CA LEU A 35 4.81 2.30 -20.69
C LEU A 35 3.42 1.72 -20.96
N MET A 36 3.32 0.57 -21.62
CA MET A 36 2.04 -0.14 -21.85
C MET A 36 1.40 -0.55 -20.52
N HIS A 37 2.16 -1.15 -19.60
CA HIS A 37 1.67 -1.48 -18.26
C HIS A 37 1.17 -0.24 -17.52
N TRP A 38 1.90 0.87 -17.60
CA TRP A 38 1.49 2.12 -16.96
C TRP A 38 0.16 2.65 -17.52
N PHE A 39 -0.05 2.60 -18.84
CA PHE A 39 -1.31 3.02 -19.45
C PHE A 39 -2.47 2.05 -19.16
N ALA A 40 -2.19 0.75 -19.11
CA ALA A 40 -3.21 -0.27 -18.89
C ALA A 40 -3.66 -0.36 -17.42
N ALA A 41 -2.82 0.03 -16.45
CA ALA A 41 -3.03 -0.24 -15.04
C ALA A 41 -3.05 1.05 -14.19
N HIS A 42 -4.23 1.44 -13.74
CA HIS A 42 -4.40 2.65 -12.91
C HIS A 42 -3.75 2.56 -11.51
N ASN A 43 -3.52 1.36 -10.98
CA ASN A 43 -2.71 1.15 -9.78
C ASN A 43 -1.27 1.59 -9.98
N LEU A 44 -0.66 1.28 -11.13
CA LEU A 44 0.69 1.74 -11.47
C LEU A 44 0.74 3.26 -11.67
N GLN A 45 -0.29 3.85 -12.31
CA GLN A 45 -0.40 5.29 -12.43
C GLN A 45 -0.46 5.97 -11.06
N PHE A 46 -1.31 5.43 -10.16
CA PHE A 46 -1.44 5.97 -8.82
C PHE A 46 -0.12 5.87 -8.05
N ALA A 47 0.51 4.70 -8.02
CA ALA A 47 1.78 4.49 -7.32
C ALA A 47 2.87 5.45 -7.86
N PHE A 48 2.98 5.61 -9.18
CA PHE A 48 3.92 6.53 -9.79
C PHE A 48 3.73 7.98 -9.30
N TRP A 49 2.50 8.50 -9.40
CA TRP A 49 2.22 9.88 -9.00
C TRP A 49 2.32 10.07 -7.49
N TYR A 50 1.96 9.06 -6.70
CA TYR A 50 2.11 9.06 -5.24
C TYR A 50 3.58 9.17 -4.85
N ARG A 51 4.45 8.30 -5.39
CA ARG A 51 5.90 8.35 -5.11
C ARG A 51 6.55 9.63 -5.62
N LYS A 52 6.13 10.11 -6.77
CA LYS A 52 6.59 11.40 -7.29
C LYS A 52 6.19 12.56 -6.36
N TYR A 53 4.96 12.56 -5.87
CA TYR A 53 4.52 13.58 -4.91
C TYR A 53 5.30 13.49 -3.61
N GLN A 54 5.48 12.31 -3.05
CA GLN A 54 6.27 12.09 -1.82
C GLN A 54 7.69 12.67 -1.95
N LYS A 55 8.32 12.49 -3.10
CA LYS A 55 9.70 12.95 -3.34
C LYS A 55 9.81 14.45 -3.63
N THR A 56 8.88 15.01 -4.39
CA THR A 56 9.05 16.34 -5.00
C THR A 56 8.04 17.40 -4.55
N GLN A 57 6.98 17.00 -3.86
CA GLN A 57 5.82 17.84 -3.49
C GLN A 57 5.22 18.59 -4.70
N SER A 58 5.37 18.02 -5.90
CA SER A 58 4.99 18.64 -7.17
C SER A 58 3.47 18.87 -7.26
N VAL A 59 3.08 20.08 -7.62
CA VAL A 59 1.67 20.44 -7.88
C VAL A 59 1.05 19.55 -8.96
N MET A 60 1.79 19.26 -10.03
CA MET A 60 1.33 18.35 -11.09
C MET A 60 1.03 16.94 -10.56
N ALA A 61 1.91 16.39 -9.70
CA ALA A 61 1.66 15.11 -9.08
C ALA A 61 0.42 15.13 -8.16
N ARG A 62 0.22 16.23 -7.44
CA ARG A 62 -0.97 16.42 -6.60
C ARG A 62 -2.25 16.47 -7.43
N VAL A 63 -2.25 17.18 -8.55
CA VAL A 63 -3.39 17.25 -9.47
C VAL A 63 -3.69 15.88 -10.07
N ALA A 64 -2.67 15.13 -10.50
CA ALA A 64 -2.84 13.76 -11.01
C ALA A 64 -3.45 12.82 -9.96
N LEU A 65 -2.98 12.86 -8.71
CA LEU A 65 -3.55 12.10 -7.61
C LEU A 65 -5.01 12.48 -7.34
N TYR A 66 -5.34 13.77 -7.38
CA TYR A 66 -6.72 14.22 -7.22
C TYR A 66 -7.66 13.62 -8.28
N TRP A 67 -7.25 13.62 -9.55
CA TRP A 67 -8.06 13.03 -10.63
C TRP A 67 -8.19 11.51 -10.51
N LEU A 68 -7.10 10.81 -10.16
CA LEU A 68 -7.13 9.36 -9.93
C LEU A 68 -8.02 8.99 -8.73
N SER A 69 -7.95 9.78 -7.66
CA SER A 69 -8.82 9.62 -6.50
C SER A 69 -10.30 9.75 -6.88
N ARG A 70 -10.66 10.80 -7.63
CA ARG A 70 -12.05 11.01 -8.08
C ARG A 70 -12.55 9.93 -9.04
N LYS A 71 -11.66 9.44 -9.91
CA LYS A 71 -12.02 8.45 -10.93
C LYS A 71 -12.17 7.04 -10.35
N TYR A 72 -11.32 6.66 -9.41
CA TYR A 72 -11.23 5.28 -8.92
C TYR A 72 -11.52 5.13 -7.42
N GLY A 73 -11.78 6.22 -6.71
CA GLY A 73 -12.00 6.18 -5.26
C GLY A 73 -10.72 5.85 -4.47
N LEU A 74 -9.54 6.15 -5.00
CA LEU A 74 -8.26 5.94 -4.30
C LEU A 74 -7.97 7.13 -3.39
N ASP A 75 -8.57 7.14 -2.22
CA ASP A 75 -8.39 8.20 -1.22
C ASP A 75 -7.25 7.86 -0.26
N ILE A 76 -6.03 7.86 -0.81
CA ILE A 76 -4.80 7.62 -0.04
C ILE A 76 -4.15 8.97 0.26
N SER A 77 -4.09 9.32 1.54
CA SER A 77 -3.52 10.60 1.97
C SER A 77 -2.06 10.74 1.53
N PRO A 78 -1.69 11.85 0.90
CA PRO A 78 -0.29 12.14 0.63
C PRO A 78 0.59 12.30 1.87
N LYS A 79 -0.02 12.44 3.04
CA LYS A 79 0.67 12.50 4.34
C LYS A 79 0.78 11.14 5.04
N ALA A 80 0.25 10.07 4.45
CA ALA A 80 0.52 8.72 4.94
C ALA A 80 1.97 8.34 4.63
N SER A 81 2.61 7.61 5.54
CA SER A 81 3.94 7.04 5.32
C SER A 81 3.81 5.63 4.78
N ILE A 82 4.29 5.37 3.57
CA ILE A 82 4.14 4.07 2.93
C ILE A 82 5.52 3.56 2.49
N GLY A 83 5.92 2.41 3.03
CA GLY A 83 7.15 1.70 2.71
C GLY A 83 7.20 1.23 1.26
N LYS A 84 8.29 0.58 0.86
CA LYS A 84 8.48 0.04 -0.50
C LYS A 84 7.60 -1.20 -0.73
N GLY A 85 7.29 -1.46 -2.01
CA GLY A 85 6.53 -2.65 -2.38
C GLY A 85 5.04 -2.57 -2.05
N LEU A 86 4.44 -1.37 -2.13
CA LEU A 86 2.99 -1.24 -2.06
C LEU A 86 2.33 -2.01 -3.20
N TYR A 87 1.37 -2.86 -2.86
CA TYR A 87 0.53 -3.56 -3.82
C TYR A 87 -0.92 -3.08 -3.72
N LEU A 88 -1.50 -2.63 -4.82
CA LEU A 88 -2.89 -2.21 -4.91
C LEU A 88 -3.68 -3.23 -5.74
N GLY A 89 -4.39 -4.13 -5.05
CA GLY A 89 -5.18 -5.20 -5.67
C GLY A 89 -6.61 -4.77 -5.96
N HIS A 90 -7.01 -4.79 -7.24
CA HIS A 90 -8.32 -4.30 -7.69
C HIS A 90 -8.65 -2.92 -7.10
N PRO A 91 -7.82 -1.89 -7.34
CA PRO A 91 -7.74 -0.69 -6.52
C PRO A 91 -8.90 0.29 -6.78
N TYR A 92 -10.03 -0.02 -6.22
CA TYR A 92 -11.21 0.84 -6.19
C TYR A 92 -11.64 1.07 -4.74
N ASN A 93 -11.98 2.31 -4.41
CA ASN A 93 -12.51 2.69 -3.08
C ASN A 93 -11.58 2.29 -1.92
N VAL A 94 -10.28 2.50 -2.11
CA VAL A 94 -9.28 2.28 -1.05
C VAL A 94 -9.07 3.57 -0.31
N THR A 95 -9.20 3.54 1.02
CA THR A 95 -8.98 4.71 1.88
C THR A 95 -7.80 4.48 2.81
N VAL A 96 -6.84 5.41 2.78
CA VAL A 96 -5.72 5.46 3.75
C VAL A 96 -5.62 6.88 4.30
N GLY A 97 -5.93 7.04 5.58
CA GLY A 97 -5.98 8.34 6.24
C GLY A 97 -4.61 8.98 6.50
N GLU A 98 -4.67 10.26 6.86
CA GLU A 98 -3.48 11.01 7.30
C GLU A 98 -2.90 10.39 8.59
N GLY A 99 -1.59 10.35 8.70
CA GLY A 99 -0.87 9.80 9.85
C GLY A 99 -0.78 8.27 9.89
N VAL A 100 -1.41 7.57 8.94
CA VAL A 100 -1.24 6.12 8.80
C VAL A 100 0.20 5.80 8.38
N VAL A 101 0.77 4.78 9.00
CA VAL A 101 2.08 4.24 8.65
C VAL A 101 1.90 2.82 8.12
N LEU A 102 2.37 2.57 6.91
CA LEU A 102 2.44 1.25 6.30
C LEU A 102 3.91 0.87 6.11
N GLY A 103 4.28 -0.32 6.53
CA GLY A 103 5.61 -0.91 6.31
C GLY A 103 5.84 -1.32 4.86
N ASN A 104 6.78 -2.22 4.66
CA ASN A 104 7.13 -2.74 3.34
C ASN A 104 6.20 -3.90 2.94
N ASN A 105 6.00 -4.09 1.62
CA ASN A 105 5.24 -5.21 1.06
C ASN A 105 3.79 -5.31 1.61
N VAL A 106 3.11 -4.17 1.73
CA VAL A 106 1.70 -4.14 2.16
C VAL A 106 0.78 -4.25 0.95
N ASN A 107 -0.17 -5.19 1.01
CA ASN A 107 -1.24 -5.33 0.04
C ASN A 107 -2.50 -4.62 0.52
N LEU A 108 -3.02 -3.71 -0.28
CA LEU A 108 -4.31 -3.06 -0.07
C LEU A 108 -5.28 -3.51 -1.15
N HIS A 109 -6.38 -4.12 -0.76
CA HIS A 109 -7.40 -4.59 -1.69
C HIS A 109 -8.62 -3.65 -1.72
N LYS A 110 -9.43 -3.81 -2.78
CA LYS A 110 -10.65 -3.03 -3.03
C LYS A 110 -11.47 -2.79 -1.75
N GLY A 111 -11.89 -1.56 -1.54
CA GLY A 111 -12.79 -1.17 -0.45
C GLY A 111 -12.17 -1.16 0.94
N CYS A 112 -10.90 -1.51 1.11
CA CYS A 112 -10.29 -1.47 2.43
C CYS A 112 -10.15 -0.04 2.95
N THR A 113 -10.26 0.12 4.27
CA THR A 113 -10.16 1.40 4.95
C THR A 113 -9.15 1.32 6.08
N ILE A 114 -8.14 2.18 6.07
CA ILE A 114 -7.19 2.34 7.16
C ILE A 114 -7.22 3.79 7.60
N GLY A 115 -7.67 4.03 8.82
CA GLY A 115 -7.97 5.39 9.19
C GLY A 115 -7.89 5.73 10.67
N ARG A 116 -7.91 7.04 10.91
CA ARG A 116 -7.94 7.61 12.24
C ARG A 116 -9.34 7.52 12.84
N VAL A 117 -9.41 7.36 14.15
CA VAL A 117 -10.61 7.63 14.95
C VAL A 117 -10.39 8.87 15.83
N ASN A 118 -11.51 9.59 16.13
CA ASN A 118 -11.48 10.84 16.89
C ASN A 118 -12.05 10.67 18.31
N ARG A 119 -12.49 9.47 18.65
CA ARG A 119 -13.00 9.09 19.99
C ARG A 119 -12.38 7.76 20.34
N GLU A 120 -12.19 7.50 21.62
CA GLU A 120 -11.55 6.28 22.11
C GLU A 120 -10.35 5.86 21.24
N ASN A 121 -9.28 5.42 21.75
CA ASN A 121 -8.08 5.03 21.00
C ASN A 121 -7.69 6.01 19.87
N ILE A 122 -7.63 7.33 20.19
CA ILE A 122 -7.39 8.42 19.22
C ILE A 122 -6.04 8.24 18.55
N GLY A 123 -6.03 8.16 17.21
CA GLY A 123 -4.82 8.08 16.43
C GLY A 123 -5.01 7.32 15.11
N SER A 124 -3.92 7.07 14.45
CA SER A 124 -3.88 6.39 13.15
C SER A 124 -3.13 5.07 13.25
N PRO A 125 -3.53 4.05 12.48
CA PRO A 125 -2.89 2.74 12.52
C PRO A 125 -1.43 2.75 12.07
N HIS A 126 -0.63 1.89 12.70
CA HIS A 126 0.72 1.53 12.32
C HIS A 126 0.72 0.08 11.85
N ILE A 127 0.99 -0.15 10.58
CA ILE A 127 0.98 -1.46 9.94
C ILE A 127 2.43 -1.90 9.68
N GLY A 128 2.79 -3.09 10.10
CA GLY A 128 4.11 -3.69 9.90
C GLY A 128 4.40 -4.10 8.46
N ASN A 129 5.40 -4.96 8.29
CA ASN A 129 5.82 -5.43 6.98
C ASN A 129 5.08 -6.71 6.58
N ASN A 130 4.98 -6.95 5.26
CA ASN A 130 4.37 -8.18 4.74
C ASN A 130 2.95 -8.37 5.30
N VAL A 131 2.09 -7.37 5.09
CA VAL A 131 0.71 -7.39 5.58
C VAL A 131 -0.27 -7.40 4.41
N TYR A 132 -1.26 -8.27 4.49
CA TYR A 132 -2.37 -8.34 3.55
C TYR A 132 -3.65 -7.76 4.17
N ILE A 133 -4.18 -6.71 3.58
CA ILE A 133 -5.46 -6.11 3.96
C ILE A 133 -6.51 -6.50 2.93
N GLY A 134 -7.42 -7.38 3.35
CA GLY A 134 -8.44 -7.96 2.49
C GLY A 134 -9.50 -6.96 2.00
N ILE A 135 -10.33 -7.43 1.06
CA ILE A 135 -11.42 -6.64 0.47
C ILE A 135 -12.37 -6.17 1.57
N ASN A 136 -12.70 -4.86 1.57
CA ASN A 136 -13.59 -4.22 2.55
C ASN A 136 -13.15 -4.38 4.02
N ALA A 137 -11.91 -4.78 4.29
CA ALA A 137 -11.42 -4.80 5.66
C ALA A 137 -11.21 -3.38 6.17
N THR A 138 -11.45 -3.18 7.47
CA THR A 138 -11.32 -1.88 8.14
C THR A 138 -10.34 -2.00 9.30
N VAL A 139 -9.32 -1.14 9.31
CA VAL A 139 -8.35 -1.01 10.41
C VAL A 139 -8.36 0.42 10.90
N VAL A 140 -8.74 0.66 12.15
CA VAL A 140 -8.96 2.03 12.64
C VAL A 140 -8.45 2.22 14.07
N GLY A 141 -8.05 3.47 14.35
CA GLY A 141 -7.57 3.87 15.67
C GLY A 141 -6.06 3.83 15.81
N ASN A 142 -5.57 4.15 17.00
CA ASN A 142 -4.15 4.06 17.36
C ASN A 142 -3.79 2.61 17.65
N VAL A 143 -3.71 1.80 16.61
CA VAL A 143 -3.45 0.36 16.70
C VAL A 143 -2.17 -0.03 15.99
N HIS A 144 -1.50 -1.07 16.48
CA HIS A 144 -0.31 -1.64 15.91
C HIS A 144 -0.63 -3.01 15.33
N ILE A 145 -0.45 -3.13 14.02
CA ILE A 145 -0.55 -4.41 13.31
C ILE A 145 0.87 -4.89 13.05
N GLY A 146 1.20 -6.06 13.54
CA GLY A 146 2.51 -6.67 13.38
C GLY A 146 2.87 -7.00 11.94
N SER A 147 3.95 -7.73 11.76
CA SER A 147 4.42 -8.22 10.46
C SER A 147 3.95 -9.65 10.20
N ASP A 148 3.90 -10.05 8.93
CA ASP A 148 3.35 -11.37 8.52
C ASP A 148 1.89 -11.54 8.99
N VAL A 149 1.05 -10.53 8.71
CA VAL A 149 -0.36 -10.51 9.14
C VAL A 149 -1.29 -10.52 7.93
N LEU A 150 -2.28 -11.40 7.97
CA LEU A 150 -3.39 -11.44 7.03
C LEU A 150 -4.66 -10.95 7.71
N ILE A 151 -5.20 -9.81 7.26
CA ILE A 151 -6.52 -9.34 7.65
C ILE A 151 -7.52 -9.79 6.58
N ALA A 152 -8.40 -10.71 6.96
CA ALA A 152 -9.36 -11.31 6.04
C ALA A 152 -10.39 -10.29 5.53
N PRO A 153 -11.01 -10.54 4.36
CA PRO A 153 -12.09 -9.68 3.84
C PRO A 153 -13.18 -9.41 4.86
N ASN A 154 -13.71 -8.18 4.87
CA ASN A 154 -14.79 -7.71 5.75
C ASN A 154 -14.47 -7.75 7.27
N SER A 155 -13.21 -7.87 7.65
CA SER A 155 -12.82 -7.81 9.06
C SER A 155 -12.75 -6.39 9.57
N TYR A 156 -13.17 -6.18 10.84
CA TYR A 156 -13.07 -4.89 11.52
C TYR A 156 -12.07 -4.98 12.67
N VAL A 157 -10.97 -4.23 12.56
CA VAL A 157 -9.84 -4.26 13.49
C VAL A 157 -9.64 -2.89 14.12
N ASN A 158 -9.82 -2.81 15.43
CA ASN A 158 -9.61 -1.61 16.24
C ASN A 158 -8.76 -1.89 17.49
N PHE A 159 -7.93 -2.91 17.43
CA PHE A 159 -7.04 -3.38 18.49
C PHE A 159 -5.69 -3.84 17.89
N ASP A 160 -4.69 -3.99 18.75
CA ASP A 160 -3.35 -4.44 18.35
C ASP A 160 -3.35 -5.91 17.91
N VAL A 161 -2.62 -6.19 16.83
CA VAL A 161 -2.47 -7.53 16.26
C VAL A 161 -0.98 -7.91 16.30
N PRO A 162 -0.61 -9.02 16.95
CA PRO A 162 0.77 -9.50 16.97
C PRO A 162 1.24 -9.99 15.59
N ASP A 163 2.55 -10.14 15.45
CA ASP A 163 3.16 -10.78 14.29
C ASP A 163 2.56 -12.19 14.05
N HIS A 164 2.70 -12.70 12.83
CA HIS A 164 2.31 -14.06 12.47
C HIS A 164 0.84 -14.36 12.79
N SER A 165 -0.06 -13.52 12.27
CA SER A 165 -1.48 -13.61 12.62
C SER A 165 -2.39 -13.58 11.40
N VAL A 166 -3.49 -14.33 11.51
CA VAL A 166 -4.66 -14.21 10.64
C VAL A 166 -5.81 -13.61 11.44
N VAL A 167 -6.39 -12.51 10.96
CA VAL A 167 -7.47 -11.77 11.63
C VAL A 167 -8.74 -11.91 10.82
N ILE A 168 -9.81 -12.41 11.43
CA ILE A 168 -11.05 -12.75 10.72
C ILE A 168 -12.27 -12.22 11.48
N GLY A 169 -13.16 -11.56 10.76
CA GLY A 169 -14.54 -11.30 11.20
C GLY A 169 -14.83 -9.88 11.68
N ASN A 170 -16.08 -9.68 12.08
CA ASN A 170 -16.59 -8.45 12.70
C ASN A 170 -17.64 -8.83 13.77
N PRO A 171 -17.28 -8.77 15.06
CA PRO A 171 -15.97 -8.41 15.62
C PRO A 171 -14.84 -9.37 15.19
N ALA A 172 -13.63 -8.85 15.03
CA ALA A 172 -12.53 -9.65 14.55
C ALA A 172 -11.89 -10.51 15.65
N VAL A 173 -11.43 -11.71 15.25
CA VAL A 173 -10.69 -12.64 16.10
C VAL A 173 -9.30 -12.87 15.50
N VAL A 174 -8.29 -12.92 16.35
CA VAL A 174 -6.89 -13.17 15.97
C VAL A 174 -6.57 -14.65 16.13
N HIS A 175 -5.99 -15.24 15.09
CA HIS A 175 -5.45 -16.60 15.09
C HIS A 175 -3.96 -16.54 14.79
N HIS A 176 -3.13 -17.12 15.63
CA HIS A 176 -1.70 -17.23 15.36
C HIS A 176 -1.46 -18.19 14.20
N LYS A 177 -0.63 -17.77 13.23
CA LYS A 177 -0.25 -18.57 12.07
C LYS A 177 1.09 -18.09 11.50
N GLU A 178 2.12 -18.92 11.63
CA GLU A 178 3.39 -18.69 10.94
C GLU A 178 3.19 -18.64 9.43
N ASN A 179 3.90 -17.73 8.77
CA ASN A 179 3.76 -17.48 7.33
C ASN A 179 2.31 -17.17 6.93
N ALA A 180 1.62 -16.35 7.73
CA ALA A 180 0.20 -16.04 7.55
C ALA A 180 -0.13 -15.50 6.16
N ILE A 181 0.83 -14.80 5.52
CA ILE A 181 0.66 -14.19 4.18
C ILE A 181 1.17 -15.06 3.03
N GLU A 182 1.56 -16.31 3.30
CA GLU A 182 2.03 -17.20 2.26
C GLU A 182 0.99 -17.39 1.17
N GLY A 183 1.38 -17.22 -0.10
CA GLY A 183 0.47 -17.25 -1.24
C GLY A 183 -0.36 -15.97 -1.47
N TYR A 184 -0.41 -15.04 -0.50
CA TYR A 184 -1.15 -13.78 -0.59
C TYR A 184 -0.27 -12.58 -0.92
N VAL A 185 0.94 -12.52 -0.37
CA VAL A 185 1.90 -11.44 -0.60
C VAL A 185 3.05 -11.97 -1.45
N CYS A 186 2.90 -11.88 -2.78
CA CYS A 186 3.87 -12.34 -3.77
C CYS A 186 4.90 -11.25 -4.12
N PHE A 187 6.00 -11.64 -4.79
CA PHE A 187 7.04 -10.72 -5.32
C PHE A 187 7.58 -9.72 -4.29
N ARG A 188 7.82 -10.16 -3.06
CA ARG A 188 8.30 -9.31 -1.95
C ARG A 188 9.67 -8.67 -2.25
N VAL A 189 9.90 -7.45 -1.72
CA VAL A 189 11.09 -6.62 -1.94
C VAL A 189 11.69 -6.11 -0.62
#